data_a5ff3e1f405386770e9c94982fcb275c
#
_entry.id   a5ff3e1f405386770e9c94982fcb275c
#
_cell.length_a   1.000
_cell.length_b   1.000
_cell.length_c   1.000
_cell.angle_alpha   90.00
_cell.angle_beta   90.00
_cell.angle_gamma   90.00
#
_symmetry.space_group_name_H-M   'P 1'
#
loop_
_entity.id
_entity.type
_entity.pdbx_description
1 polymer ?
#
loop_
_entity_poly.entity_id
_entity_poly.type
_entity_poly.pdbx_seq_one_letter_code
_entity_poly.pdbx_strand_id
1 'polypeptide(L)'
;MTVQINYKSSKSKKDLSNLVLFVDEKFNIAGLKKNISKPEFSYISDLLKTSDLKKDLLFFEINSKKTIFLVSIKKDIKISDIENLGAKFHSFINYDKKKEYFVDSDTINNNIKNFVGYFLHGLKLKSYEFNIYKSKKNKKLVSINIIGNKNKISPQDYLRFKALEKGSFFARDLVSEPGNILHPDEYAKRINSLKKFGLKINIYDEKKLKKLGMNALLGVGQGSIRGSYLVTMEWNGAKNNSKPLAFVGKGVCFDTGGYSLKPAKFMEDMTYDMAGSATVVGLMKNFAIRKAKINAVGVVGLVENMVSGNAQRPGDIVKSYSGKTIEILNTDAEGRLVLADALTFTEKKFKPKFMVDLATLTGAIIVSLGSEYAGLFSNDDKLSKQLLEAGDKVEEKLWRMPLHKNFDKLIDSKNADMQNINYVGGAG
;
A
#
# COMPACT_ATOMS: atom_id res chain seq x y z
N MET A 1 -13.36 3.80 -13.43
CA MET A 1 -13.10 5.04 -14.23
C MET A 1 -11.59 5.24 -14.35
N THR A 2 -11.08 5.55 -15.55
CA THR A 2 -9.66 5.85 -15.73
C THR A 2 -9.43 7.36 -15.66
N VAL A 3 -8.52 7.79 -14.78
CA VAL A 3 -8.12 9.20 -14.66
C VAL A 3 -6.76 9.42 -15.29
N GLN A 4 -6.70 10.33 -16.27
CA GLN A 4 -5.47 10.81 -16.89
C GLN A 4 -5.18 12.23 -16.40
N ILE A 5 -3.96 12.48 -15.92
CA ILE A 5 -3.54 13.78 -15.42
C ILE A 5 -2.54 14.39 -16.40
N ASN A 6 -2.87 15.59 -16.90
CA ASN A 6 -2.03 16.38 -17.80
C ASN A 6 -1.47 17.58 -17.03
N TYR A 7 -0.18 17.54 -16.74
CA TYR A 7 0.52 18.58 -15.93
C TYR A 7 0.87 19.85 -16.71
N LYS A 8 0.62 19.88 -18.02
CA LYS A 8 0.81 21.04 -18.88
C LYS A 8 -0.39 21.14 -19.79
N SER A 9 -1.19 22.18 -19.66
CA SER A 9 -2.25 22.52 -20.61
C SER A 9 -1.89 23.79 -21.35
N SER A 10 -2.08 23.78 -22.67
CA SER A 10 -1.92 24.94 -23.55
C SER A 10 -3.23 25.73 -23.74
N LYS A 11 -4.34 25.29 -23.13
CA LYS A 11 -5.65 25.94 -23.33
C LYS A 11 -5.72 27.28 -22.61
N SER A 12 -6.34 28.27 -23.29
CA SER A 12 -6.64 29.59 -22.73
C SER A 12 -7.63 29.46 -21.56
N LYS A 13 -7.45 30.26 -20.52
CA LYS A 13 -8.34 30.28 -19.34
C LYS A 13 -9.79 30.69 -19.66
N LYS A 14 -10.02 31.38 -20.80
CA LYS A 14 -11.35 31.94 -21.15
C LYS A 14 -12.39 30.94 -21.61
N ASP A 15 -11.97 29.78 -22.18
CA ASP A 15 -12.87 28.81 -22.82
C ASP A 15 -12.92 27.46 -22.10
N LEU A 16 -12.68 27.45 -20.78
CA LEU A 16 -12.60 26.21 -20.01
C LEU A 16 -13.99 25.74 -19.56
N SER A 17 -14.29 24.47 -19.82
CA SER A 17 -15.62 23.88 -19.53
C SER A 17 -15.83 23.63 -18.03
N ASN A 18 -14.98 22.85 -17.39
CA ASN A 18 -15.14 22.48 -15.99
C ASN A 18 -13.92 22.95 -15.20
N LEU A 19 -14.11 23.95 -14.39
CA LEU A 19 -13.02 24.66 -13.72
C LEU A 19 -13.01 24.32 -12.23
N VAL A 20 -11.85 23.95 -11.70
CA VAL A 20 -11.61 23.67 -10.27
C VAL A 20 -10.76 24.80 -9.71
N LEU A 21 -11.32 25.52 -8.76
CA LEU A 21 -10.73 26.71 -8.12
C LEU A 21 -10.62 26.46 -6.61
N PHE A 22 -9.58 26.98 -6.01
CA PHE A 22 -9.35 26.88 -4.58
C PHE A 22 -9.70 28.19 -3.89
N VAL A 23 -10.35 28.10 -2.74
CA VAL A 23 -10.82 29.23 -1.92
C VAL A 23 -10.48 28.98 -0.46
N ASP A 24 -10.62 30.00 0.38
CA ASP A 24 -10.49 29.83 1.83
C ASP A 24 -11.68 29.06 2.44
N GLU A 25 -11.59 28.76 3.72
CA GLU A 25 -12.61 28.00 4.48
C GLU A 25 -13.98 28.72 4.56
N LYS A 26 -14.03 30.02 4.27
CA LYS A 26 -15.26 30.83 4.22
C LYS A 26 -15.84 30.94 2.81
N PHE A 27 -15.26 30.23 1.83
CA PHE A 27 -15.62 30.32 0.42
C PHE A 27 -15.55 31.75 -0.14
N ASN A 28 -14.57 32.52 0.28
CA ASN A 28 -14.36 33.87 -0.26
C ASN A 28 -13.86 33.81 -1.70
N ILE A 29 -14.69 34.25 -2.64
CA ILE A 29 -14.40 34.23 -4.07
C ILE A 29 -13.85 35.55 -4.60
N ALA A 30 -13.63 36.58 -3.76
CA ALA A 30 -13.18 37.89 -4.21
C ALA A 30 -11.90 37.84 -5.07
N GLY A 31 -10.97 36.94 -4.74
CA GLY A 31 -9.75 36.69 -5.50
C GLY A 31 -9.95 36.04 -6.87
N LEU A 32 -11.12 35.46 -7.14
CA LEU A 32 -11.41 34.70 -8.36
C LEU A 32 -11.91 35.55 -9.55
N LYS A 33 -12.07 36.87 -9.38
CA LYS A 33 -12.53 37.77 -10.45
C LYS A 33 -11.68 37.72 -11.73
N LYS A 34 -10.43 37.24 -11.64
CA LYS A 34 -9.53 37.02 -12.77
C LYS A 34 -9.72 35.70 -13.49
N ASN A 35 -10.37 34.74 -12.83
CA ASN A 35 -10.47 33.34 -13.26
C ASN A 35 -11.85 33.02 -13.86
N ILE A 36 -12.87 33.78 -13.49
CA ILE A 36 -14.26 33.63 -13.95
C ILE A 36 -14.82 34.94 -14.46
N SER A 37 -15.83 34.90 -15.30
CA SER A 37 -16.47 36.08 -15.87
C SER A 37 -17.31 36.83 -14.81
N LYS A 38 -17.64 38.11 -15.07
CA LYS A 38 -18.49 38.91 -14.17
C LYS A 38 -19.86 38.27 -13.91
N PRO A 39 -20.59 37.75 -14.93
CA PRO A 39 -21.86 37.07 -14.71
C PRO A 39 -21.72 35.80 -13.84
N GLU A 40 -20.69 34.97 -14.10
CA GLU A 40 -20.42 33.77 -13.31
C GLU A 40 -20.08 34.12 -11.86
N PHE A 41 -19.29 35.17 -11.65
CA PHE A 41 -18.97 35.66 -10.32
C PHE A 41 -20.22 36.08 -9.55
N SER A 42 -21.10 36.91 -10.19
CA SER A 42 -22.35 37.33 -9.57
C SER A 42 -23.26 36.16 -9.22
N TYR A 43 -23.43 35.22 -10.14
CA TYR A 43 -24.25 34.03 -9.97
C TYR A 43 -23.75 33.16 -8.81
N ILE A 44 -22.45 32.85 -8.77
CA ILE A 44 -21.85 32.04 -7.69
C ILE A 44 -21.94 32.79 -6.35
N SER A 45 -21.66 34.11 -6.35
CA SER A 45 -21.75 34.93 -5.14
C SER A 45 -23.16 34.91 -4.52
N ASP A 46 -24.18 34.88 -5.34
CA ASP A 46 -25.56 34.78 -4.85
C ASP A 46 -25.91 33.40 -4.30
N LEU A 47 -25.54 32.34 -5.02
CA LEU A 47 -25.73 30.96 -4.55
C LEU A 47 -24.96 30.62 -3.27
N LEU A 48 -23.80 31.19 -3.06
CA LEU A 48 -23.04 31.01 -1.82
C LEU A 48 -23.76 31.49 -0.55
N LYS A 49 -24.69 32.48 -0.66
CA LYS A 49 -25.46 32.98 0.48
C LYS A 49 -26.38 31.92 1.07
N THR A 50 -26.79 30.94 0.27
CA THR A 50 -27.72 29.85 0.67
C THR A 50 -27.04 28.49 0.71
N SER A 51 -25.76 28.41 0.35
CA SER A 51 -24.99 27.17 0.34
C SER A 51 -24.52 26.75 1.72
N ASP A 52 -24.40 25.44 1.93
CA ASP A 52 -23.79 24.88 3.14
C ASP A 52 -22.25 25.03 3.08
N LEU A 53 -21.72 26.08 3.69
CA LEU A 53 -20.30 26.37 3.73
C LEU A 53 -19.48 25.48 4.67
N LYS A 54 -20.11 24.50 5.34
CA LYS A 54 -19.39 23.47 6.12
C LYS A 54 -18.79 22.37 5.24
N LYS A 55 -19.21 22.29 3.99
CA LYS A 55 -18.66 21.33 3.01
C LYS A 55 -17.26 21.75 2.58
N ASP A 56 -16.41 20.77 2.32
CA ASP A 56 -15.04 21.03 1.82
C ASP A 56 -15.02 21.34 0.31
N LEU A 57 -16.11 21.03 -0.41
CA LEU A 57 -16.23 21.24 -1.86
C LEU A 57 -17.67 21.58 -2.24
N LEU A 58 -17.81 22.65 -3.01
CA LEU A 58 -19.06 23.07 -3.64
C LEU A 58 -18.89 23.07 -5.15
N PHE A 59 -19.99 22.86 -5.90
CA PHE A 59 -20.00 22.97 -7.35
C PHE A 59 -21.22 23.73 -7.81
N PHE A 60 -21.03 24.50 -8.88
CA PHE A 60 -22.06 25.36 -9.48
C PHE A 60 -22.15 25.07 -10.96
N GLU A 61 -23.29 24.58 -11.42
CA GLU A 61 -23.56 24.38 -12.83
C GLU A 61 -23.92 25.74 -13.45
N ILE A 62 -23.02 26.28 -14.26
CA ILE A 62 -23.23 27.54 -14.96
C ILE A 62 -24.15 27.34 -16.17
N ASN A 63 -23.95 26.22 -16.87
CA ASN A 63 -24.78 25.75 -17.97
C ASN A 63 -24.48 24.27 -18.24
N SER A 64 -25.14 23.67 -19.25
CA SER A 64 -24.96 22.25 -19.61
C SER A 64 -23.50 21.84 -19.93
N LYS A 65 -22.63 22.79 -20.29
CA LYS A 65 -21.25 22.56 -20.71
C LYS A 65 -20.22 22.96 -19.66
N LYS A 66 -20.59 23.82 -18.68
CA LYS A 66 -19.65 24.41 -17.74
C LYS A 66 -20.10 24.25 -16.29
N THR A 67 -19.21 23.70 -15.47
CA THR A 67 -19.34 23.65 -14.01
C THR A 67 -18.11 24.26 -13.35
N ILE A 68 -18.32 25.02 -12.30
CA ILE A 68 -17.25 25.57 -11.48
C ILE A 68 -17.27 24.88 -10.12
N PHE A 69 -16.14 24.29 -9.76
CA PHE A 69 -15.90 23.64 -8.47
C PHE A 69 -15.09 24.58 -7.59
N LEU A 70 -15.56 24.82 -6.38
CA LEU A 70 -14.82 25.53 -5.35
C LEU A 70 -14.36 24.53 -4.30
N VAL A 71 -13.05 24.43 -4.10
CA VAL A 71 -12.41 23.55 -3.12
C VAL A 71 -11.92 24.41 -1.96
N SER A 72 -12.43 24.17 -0.77
CA SER A 72 -12.11 24.92 0.44
C SER A 72 -10.75 24.50 1.01
N ILE A 73 -9.89 25.47 1.30
CA ILE A 73 -8.59 25.24 1.95
C ILE A 73 -8.66 25.82 3.37
N LYS A 74 -8.56 24.97 4.39
CA LYS A 74 -8.47 25.40 5.78
C LYS A 74 -7.09 26.04 6.06
N LYS A 75 -7.05 26.98 7.01
CA LYS A 75 -5.80 27.69 7.37
C LYS A 75 -4.68 26.73 7.79
N ASP A 76 -5.00 25.74 8.64
CA ASP A 76 -4.04 24.78 9.21
C ASP A 76 -4.15 23.38 8.56
N ILE A 77 -4.39 23.36 7.23
CA ILE A 77 -4.59 22.12 6.46
C ILE A 77 -3.32 21.26 6.47
N LYS A 78 -3.48 19.97 6.73
CA LYS A 78 -2.39 18.98 6.65
C LYS A 78 -2.30 18.38 5.24
N ILE A 79 -1.19 17.67 4.97
CA ILE A 79 -0.98 16.96 3.68
C ILE A 79 -2.07 15.92 3.45
N SER A 80 -2.42 15.14 4.46
CA SER A 80 -3.49 14.14 4.40
C SER A 80 -4.86 14.75 4.06
N ASP A 81 -5.16 15.96 4.59
CA ASP A 81 -6.38 16.67 4.26
C ASP A 81 -6.41 17.08 2.79
N ILE A 82 -5.27 17.52 2.23
CA ILE A 82 -5.16 17.86 0.80
C ILE A 82 -5.42 16.64 -0.07
N GLU A 83 -4.86 15.49 0.28
CA GLU A 83 -5.11 14.21 -0.41
C GLU A 83 -6.59 13.81 -0.29
N ASN A 84 -7.20 14.00 0.87
CA ASN A 84 -8.63 13.76 1.08
C ASN A 84 -9.52 14.69 0.25
N LEU A 85 -9.15 15.97 0.07
CA LEU A 85 -9.85 16.89 -0.83
C LEU A 85 -9.82 16.36 -2.27
N GLY A 86 -8.67 15.87 -2.73
CA GLY A 86 -8.53 15.24 -4.04
C GLY A 86 -9.39 13.99 -4.19
N ALA A 87 -9.45 13.15 -3.16
CA ALA A 87 -10.31 11.96 -3.13
C ALA A 87 -11.80 12.33 -3.15
N LYS A 88 -12.22 13.36 -2.41
CA LYS A 88 -13.59 13.91 -2.45
C LYS A 88 -13.93 14.43 -3.84
N PHE A 89 -13.04 15.19 -4.46
CA PHE A 89 -13.24 15.65 -5.84
C PHE A 89 -13.43 14.48 -6.82
N HIS A 90 -12.63 13.40 -6.68
CA HIS A 90 -12.83 12.19 -7.48
C HIS A 90 -14.25 11.63 -7.32
N SER A 91 -14.80 11.60 -6.11
CA SER A 91 -16.16 11.08 -5.86
C SER A 91 -17.22 11.86 -6.63
N PHE A 92 -17.05 13.19 -6.75
CA PHE A 92 -17.95 14.02 -7.58
C PHE A 92 -17.84 13.70 -9.07
N ILE A 93 -16.62 13.68 -9.61
CA ILE A 93 -16.41 13.48 -11.06
C ILE A 93 -16.74 12.05 -11.53
N ASN A 94 -16.81 11.10 -10.62
CA ASN A 94 -17.17 9.71 -10.94
C ASN A 94 -18.61 9.60 -11.43
N TYR A 95 -19.52 10.38 -10.85
CA TYR A 95 -20.94 10.42 -11.21
C TYR A 95 -21.25 11.44 -12.33
N ASP A 96 -20.39 12.41 -12.56
CA ASP A 96 -20.57 13.42 -13.61
C ASP A 96 -20.35 12.78 -15.00
N LYS A 97 -21.16 13.17 -15.98
CA LYS A 97 -21.01 12.72 -17.38
C LYS A 97 -19.85 13.41 -18.11
N LYS A 98 -19.32 14.48 -17.55
CA LYS A 98 -18.23 15.28 -18.12
C LYS A 98 -16.91 14.51 -18.09
N LYS A 99 -16.03 14.80 -19.05
CA LYS A 99 -14.79 14.03 -19.27
C LYS A 99 -13.52 14.85 -19.11
N GLU A 100 -13.63 16.18 -19.00
CA GLU A 100 -12.47 17.07 -18.93
C GLU A 100 -12.66 18.10 -17.82
N TYR A 101 -11.63 18.27 -16.97
CA TYR A 101 -11.61 19.22 -15.87
C TYR A 101 -10.30 19.99 -15.86
N PHE A 102 -10.33 21.25 -15.44
CA PHE A 102 -9.19 22.15 -15.38
C PHE A 102 -8.97 22.61 -13.95
N VAL A 103 -7.85 22.25 -13.37
CA VAL A 103 -7.45 22.62 -12.01
C VAL A 103 -6.55 23.87 -12.10
N ASP A 104 -7.04 25.01 -11.64
CA ASP A 104 -6.28 26.27 -11.66
C ASP A 104 -5.40 26.42 -10.41
N SER A 105 -4.13 26.09 -10.59
CA SER A 105 -3.13 26.15 -9.52
C SER A 105 -2.80 27.57 -9.04
N ASP A 106 -3.13 28.61 -9.82
CA ASP A 106 -2.90 30.00 -9.44
C ASP A 106 -3.84 30.47 -8.33
N THR A 107 -4.95 29.75 -8.11
CA THR A 107 -5.95 30.07 -7.07
C THR A 107 -5.60 29.49 -5.69
N ILE A 108 -4.57 28.64 -5.62
CA ILE A 108 -4.11 28.10 -4.34
C ILE A 108 -3.37 29.19 -3.55
N ASN A 109 -3.96 29.60 -2.44
CA ASN A 109 -3.37 30.51 -1.48
C ASN A 109 -2.97 29.73 -0.21
N ASN A 110 -1.88 28.94 -0.31
CA ASN A 110 -1.34 28.14 0.77
C ASN A 110 0.16 27.93 0.58
N ASN A 111 0.91 27.83 1.68
CA ASN A 111 2.38 27.71 1.68
C ASN A 111 2.88 26.25 1.61
N ILE A 112 2.00 25.24 1.60
CA ILE A 112 2.40 23.86 1.51
C ILE A 112 2.98 23.58 0.13
N LYS A 113 4.26 23.23 0.11
CA LYS A 113 4.95 22.85 -1.12
C LYS A 113 4.26 21.64 -1.78
N ASN A 114 4.10 21.67 -3.10
CA ASN A 114 3.46 20.62 -3.88
C ASN A 114 1.97 20.37 -3.56
N PHE A 115 1.23 21.37 -3.10
CA PHE A 115 -0.19 21.28 -2.81
C PHE A 115 -0.99 20.56 -3.93
N VAL A 116 -0.85 21.03 -5.18
CA VAL A 116 -1.49 20.40 -6.36
C VAL A 116 -1.09 18.94 -6.48
N GLY A 117 0.17 18.60 -6.21
CA GLY A 117 0.67 17.24 -6.27
C GLY A 117 -0.06 16.31 -5.29
N TYR A 118 -0.24 16.73 -4.05
CA TYR A 118 -0.96 15.96 -3.04
C TYR A 118 -2.46 15.86 -3.37
N PHE A 119 -3.09 16.93 -3.82
CA PHE A 119 -4.48 16.91 -4.28
C PHE A 119 -4.70 15.89 -5.40
N LEU A 120 -3.84 15.92 -6.43
CA LEU A 120 -3.91 14.99 -7.54
C LEU A 120 -3.55 13.56 -7.14
N HIS A 121 -2.65 13.39 -6.18
CA HIS A 121 -2.30 12.09 -5.63
C HIS A 121 -3.50 11.44 -4.95
N GLY A 122 -4.17 12.16 -4.04
CA GLY A 122 -5.38 11.67 -3.38
C GLY A 122 -6.51 11.31 -4.38
N LEU A 123 -6.73 12.20 -5.37
CA LEU A 123 -7.66 11.92 -6.47
C LEU A 123 -7.29 10.62 -7.20
N LYS A 124 -6.00 10.42 -7.50
CA LYS A 124 -5.52 9.25 -8.22
C LYS A 124 -5.64 7.98 -7.40
N LEU A 125 -5.27 8.01 -6.12
CA LEU A 125 -5.42 6.86 -5.22
C LEU A 125 -6.89 6.44 -5.08
N LYS A 126 -7.83 7.39 -5.02
CA LYS A 126 -9.27 7.12 -4.97
C LYS A 126 -9.81 6.55 -6.29
N SER A 127 -9.17 6.85 -7.41
CA SER A 127 -9.58 6.36 -8.74
C SER A 127 -9.24 4.89 -9.02
N TYR A 128 -8.58 4.22 -8.09
CA TYR A 128 -8.26 2.79 -8.22
C TYR A 128 -9.53 1.94 -8.25
N GLU A 129 -9.61 1.04 -9.21
CA GLU A 129 -10.67 0.03 -9.34
C GLU A 129 -10.05 -1.30 -9.78
N PHE A 130 -10.32 -2.36 -9.05
CA PHE A 130 -10.02 -3.71 -9.48
C PHE A 130 -11.25 -4.33 -10.14
N ASN A 131 -11.28 -4.36 -11.46
CA ASN A 131 -12.45 -4.79 -12.24
C ASN A 131 -12.08 -5.66 -13.44
N ILE A 132 -10.89 -6.29 -13.40
CA ILE A 132 -10.35 -7.03 -14.55
C ILE A 132 -11.20 -8.25 -14.93
N TYR A 133 -11.90 -8.83 -13.96
CA TYR A 133 -12.77 -10.00 -14.15
C TYR A 133 -14.24 -9.66 -14.45
N LYS A 134 -14.61 -8.38 -14.37
CA LYS A 134 -15.99 -7.99 -14.71
C LYS A 134 -16.19 -7.96 -16.23
N SER A 135 -17.29 -8.59 -16.71
CA SER A 135 -17.67 -8.56 -18.12
C SER A 135 -18.02 -7.14 -18.62
N LYS A 136 -18.70 -6.37 -17.77
CA LYS A 136 -19.01 -4.96 -18.03
C LYS A 136 -18.03 -4.06 -17.30
N LYS A 137 -17.13 -3.39 -18.03
CA LYS A 137 -16.15 -2.45 -17.48
C LYS A 137 -16.59 -1.02 -17.72
N ASN A 138 -16.48 -0.18 -16.69
CA ASN A 138 -16.62 1.26 -16.87
C ASN A 138 -15.44 1.80 -17.67
N LYS A 139 -15.66 2.15 -18.93
CA LYS A 139 -14.64 2.68 -19.85
C LYS A 139 -14.51 4.21 -19.80
N LYS A 140 -15.14 4.86 -18.81
CA LYS A 140 -15.07 6.32 -18.70
C LYS A 140 -13.62 6.75 -18.50
N LEU A 141 -13.10 7.55 -19.42
CA LEU A 141 -11.82 8.25 -19.33
C LEU A 141 -12.09 9.69 -18.93
N VAL A 142 -11.46 10.14 -17.85
CA VAL A 142 -11.54 11.53 -17.38
C VAL A 142 -10.15 12.15 -17.46
N SER A 143 -10.08 13.31 -18.09
CA SER A 143 -8.85 14.11 -18.22
C SER A 143 -8.85 15.23 -17.20
N ILE A 144 -7.81 15.30 -16.40
CA ILE A 144 -7.54 16.39 -15.44
C ILE A 144 -6.37 17.21 -15.96
N ASN A 145 -6.63 18.45 -16.31
CA ASN A 145 -5.62 19.37 -16.88
C ASN A 145 -5.22 20.42 -15.84
N ILE A 146 -3.93 20.56 -15.58
CA ILE A 146 -3.42 21.57 -14.68
C ILE A 146 -3.15 22.84 -15.48
N ILE A 147 -3.77 23.92 -15.06
CA ILE A 147 -3.54 25.26 -15.59
C ILE A 147 -2.95 26.18 -14.52
N GLY A 148 -2.45 27.33 -14.92
CA GLY A 148 -1.78 28.28 -14.03
C GLY A 148 -0.26 28.21 -14.10
N ASN A 149 0.39 29.16 -13.44
CA ASN A 149 1.84 29.33 -13.42
C ASN A 149 2.45 29.15 -12.02
N LYS A 150 1.65 29.32 -10.97
CA LYS A 150 2.04 29.10 -9.58
C LYS A 150 1.84 27.63 -9.19
N ASN A 151 2.50 27.22 -8.10
CA ASN A 151 2.33 25.90 -7.50
C ASN A 151 2.54 24.72 -8.48
N LYS A 152 3.38 24.89 -9.49
CA LYS A 152 3.73 23.84 -10.46
C LYS A 152 4.46 22.70 -9.76
N ILE A 153 4.14 21.48 -10.18
CA ILE A 153 4.83 20.28 -9.72
C ILE A 153 6.18 20.19 -10.45
N SER A 154 7.27 20.06 -9.71
CA SER A 154 8.58 19.84 -10.30
C SER A 154 8.65 18.47 -10.99
N PRO A 155 9.51 18.25 -12.00
CA PRO A 155 9.69 16.95 -12.64
C PRO A 155 10.07 15.84 -11.62
N GLN A 156 10.83 16.20 -10.58
CA GLN A 156 11.22 15.26 -9.52
C GLN A 156 10.03 14.88 -8.64
N ASP A 157 9.20 15.84 -8.23
CA ASP A 157 8.01 15.58 -7.43
C ASP A 157 6.96 14.81 -8.25
N TYR A 158 6.81 15.13 -9.53
CA TYR A 158 5.97 14.34 -10.44
C TYR A 158 6.40 12.87 -10.47
N LEU A 159 7.70 12.62 -10.62
CA LEU A 159 8.24 11.26 -10.63
C LEU A 159 7.97 10.55 -9.28
N ARG A 160 8.09 11.28 -8.17
CA ARG A 160 7.78 10.77 -6.83
C ARG A 160 6.31 10.34 -6.71
N PHE A 161 5.35 11.20 -7.05
CA PHE A 161 3.93 10.88 -6.99
C PHE A 161 3.57 9.71 -7.93
N LYS A 162 4.11 9.71 -9.14
CA LYS A 162 3.94 8.60 -10.09
C LYS A 162 4.48 7.28 -9.56
N ALA A 163 5.61 7.29 -8.87
CA ALA A 163 6.20 6.09 -8.28
C ALA A 163 5.37 5.56 -7.11
N LEU A 164 4.86 6.46 -6.25
CA LEU A 164 3.94 6.10 -5.16
C LEU A 164 2.67 5.44 -5.72
N GLU A 165 2.02 6.08 -6.69
CA GLU A 165 0.84 5.54 -7.36
C GLU A 165 1.10 4.13 -7.95
N LYS A 166 2.17 3.99 -8.73
CA LYS A 166 2.51 2.73 -9.40
C LYS A 166 2.88 1.61 -8.42
N GLY A 167 3.52 1.95 -7.32
CA GLY A 167 3.82 1.01 -6.23
C GLY A 167 2.55 0.57 -5.50
N SER A 168 1.73 1.53 -5.05
CA SER A 168 0.49 1.26 -4.31
C SER A 168 -0.53 0.50 -5.17
N PHE A 169 -0.70 0.87 -6.44
CA PHE A 169 -1.63 0.16 -7.33
C PHE A 169 -1.17 -1.27 -7.60
N PHE A 170 0.14 -1.49 -7.75
CA PHE A 170 0.66 -2.83 -7.93
C PHE A 170 0.43 -3.71 -6.69
N ALA A 171 0.63 -3.16 -5.49
CA ALA A 171 0.32 -3.87 -4.26
C ALA A 171 -1.19 -4.18 -4.15
N ARG A 172 -2.06 -3.20 -4.43
CA ARG A 172 -3.51 -3.39 -4.44
C ARG A 172 -3.98 -4.41 -5.47
N ASP A 173 -3.38 -4.39 -6.67
CA ASP A 173 -3.66 -5.40 -7.72
C ASP A 173 -3.33 -6.81 -7.22
N LEU A 174 -2.16 -6.99 -6.58
CA LEU A 174 -1.75 -8.28 -6.03
C LEU A 174 -2.71 -8.76 -4.94
N VAL A 175 -3.08 -7.88 -3.99
CA VAL A 175 -4.00 -8.23 -2.87
C VAL A 175 -5.42 -8.51 -3.36
N SER A 176 -5.85 -7.89 -4.45
CA SER A 176 -7.20 -8.06 -4.99
C SER A 176 -7.35 -9.26 -5.92
N GLU A 177 -6.26 -9.93 -6.29
CA GLU A 177 -6.31 -11.11 -7.13
C GLU A 177 -6.87 -12.32 -6.38
N PRO A 178 -7.72 -13.15 -7.00
CA PRO A 178 -8.18 -14.38 -6.39
C PRO A 178 -7.07 -15.44 -6.36
N GLY A 179 -7.12 -16.36 -5.38
CA GLY A 179 -6.09 -17.39 -5.15
C GLY A 179 -5.85 -18.31 -6.34
N ASN A 180 -6.87 -18.61 -7.14
CA ASN A 180 -6.71 -19.43 -8.36
C ASN A 180 -5.88 -18.74 -9.45
N ILE A 181 -5.66 -17.43 -9.34
CA ILE A 181 -4.83 -16.65 -10.27
C ILE A 181 -3.50 -16.29 -9.61
N LEU A 182 -3.51 -15.67 -8.42
CA LEU A 182 -2.28 -15.28 -7.73
C LEU A 182 -1.80 -16.36 -6.76
N HIS A 183 -1.51 -17.54 -7.28
CA HIS A 183 -0.78 -18.57 -6.55
C HIS A 183 0.74 -18.28 -6.55
N PRO A 184 1.55 -18.97 -5.71
CA PRO A 184 2.97 -18.64 -5.54
C PRO A 184 3.79 -18.57 -6.83
N ASP A 185 3.54 -19.47 -7.79
CA ASP A 185 4.24 -19.52 -9.09
C ASP A 185 4.00 -18.24 -9.91
N GLU A 186 2.71 -17.83 -10.05
CA GLU A 186 2.36 -16.63 -10.80
C GLU A 186 2.85 -15.37 -10.06
N TYR A 187 2.81 -15.38 -8.74
CA TYR A 187 3.30 -14.25 -7.96
C TYR A 187 4.82 -14.07 -8.14
N ALA A 188 5.61 -15.14 -8.06
CA ALA A 188 7.05 -15.09 -8.32
C ALA A 188 7.34 -14.58 -9.75
N LYS A 189 6.55 -14.99 -10.74
CA LYS A 189 6.64 -14.50 -12.13
C LYS A 189 6.31 -13.00 -12.24
N ARG A 190 5.25 -12.52 -11.57
CA ARG A 190 4.90 -11.09 -11.55
C ARG A 190 6.01 -10.25 -10.91
N ILE A 191 6.61 -10.71 -9.81
CA ILE A 191 7.76 -10.05 -9.19
C ILE A 191 8.94 -10.02 -10.17
N ASN A 192 9.22 -11.13 -10.87
CA ASN A 192 10.32 -11.20 -11.85
C ASN A 192 10.18 -10.14 -12.98
N SER A 193 8.95 -9.77 -13.35
CA SER A 193 8.70 -8.73 -14.34
C SER A 193 9.23 -7.34 -13.94
N LEU A 194 9.52 -7.14 -12.65
CA LEU A 194 10.04 -5.87 -12.13
C LEU A 194 11.52 -5.65 -12.47
N LYS A 195 12.23 -6.66 -13.00
CA LYS A 195 13.58 -6.50 -13.59
C LYS A 195 13.65 -5.35 -14.59
N LYS A 196 12.58 -5.13 -15.35
CA LYS A 196 12.48 -4.02 -16.31
C LYS A 196 12.65 -2.62 -15.71
N PHE A 197 12.49 -2.48 -14.38
CA PHE A 197 12.73 -1.23 -13.66
C PHE A 197 14.14 -1.14 -13.06
N GLY A 198 15.00 -2.13 -13.29
CA GLY A 198 16.38 -2.17 -12.80
C GLY A 198 16.57 -2.88 -11.45
N LEU A 199 15.54 -3.58 -10.96
CA LEU A 199 15.68 -4.45 -9.79
C LEU A 199 16.43 -5.73 -10.17
N LYS A 200 17.43 -6.13 -9.35
CA LYS A 200 18.01 -7.45 -9.42
C LYS A 200 17.15 -8.44 -8.65
N ILE A 201 16.59 -9.42 -9.34
CA ILE A 201 15.62 -10.37 -8.76
C ILE A 201 16.18 -11.78 -8.85
N ASN A 202 16.18 -12.48 -7.71
CA ASN A 202 16.52 -13.89 -7.63
C ASN A 202 15.33 -14.67 -7.08
N ILE A 203 15.00 -15.80 -7.69
CA ILE A 203 13.94 -16.70 -7.29
C ILE A 203 14.58 -18.00 -6.79
N TYR A 204 14.26 -18.38 -5.58
CA TYR A 204 14.63 -19.64 -4.94
C TYR A 204 13.40 -20.53 -4.95
N ASP A 205 13.43 -21.53 -5.81
CA ASP A 205 12.41 -22.60 -5.91
C ASP A 205 12.58 -23.64 -4.80
N GLU A 206 11.65 -24.57 -4.68
CA GLU A 206 11.68 -25.62 -3.64
C GLU A 206 13.00 -26.40 -3.62
N LYS A 207 13.58 -26.72 -4.79
CA LYS A 207 14.85 -27.43 -4.88
C LYS A 207 15.98 -26.65 -4.21
N LYS A 208 16.01 -25.33 -4.43
CA LYS A 208 16.99 -24.43 -3.78
C LYS A 208 16.67 -24.25 -2.29
N LEU A 209 15.40 -24.11 -1.93
CA LEU A 209 14.96 -23.97 -0.54
C LEU A 209 15.31 -25.20 0.29
N LYS A 210 15.11 -26.43 -0.26
CA LYS A 210 15.53 -27.71 0.37
C LYS A 210 17.05 -27.73 0.58
N LYS A 211 17.84 -27.35 -0.41
CA LYS A 211 19.31 -27.28 -0.28
C LYS A 211 19.77 -26.26 0.79
N LEU A 212 19.02 -25.19 0.99
CA LEU A 212 19.29 -24.21 2.02
C LEU A 212 18.81 -24.65 3.42
N GLY A 213 17.94 -25.65 3.51
CA GLY A 213 17.36 -26.09 4.77
C GLY A 213 16.24 -25.18 5.29
N MET A 214 15.50 -24.53 4.39
CA MET A 214 14.34 -23.67 4.72
C MET A 214 13.07 -24.49 4.94
N ASN A 215 13.12 -25.43 5.91
CA ASN A 215 12.03 -26.39 6.05
C ASN A 215 10.83 -25.80 6.80
N ALA A 216 10.99 -24.70 7.53
CA ALA A 216 9.85 -24.02 8.15
C ALA A 216 8.94 -23.40 7.08
N LEU A 217 9.50 -22.72 6.06
CA LEU A 217 8.75 -22.22 4.91
C LEU A 217 8.20 -23.36 4.05
N LEU A 218 9.01 -24.38 3.75
CA LEU A 218 8.61 -25.51 2.92
C LEU A 218 7.49 -26.33 3.57
N GLY A 219 7.52 -26.49 4.90
CA GLY A 219 6.48 -27.22 5.65
C GLY A 219 5.09 -26.58 5.46
N VAL A 220 5.01 -25.27 5.42
CA VAL A 220 3.74 -24.57 5.18
C VAL A 220 3.18 -24.90 3.79
N GLY A 221 4.03 -24.85 2.76
CA GLY A 221 3.60 -25.05 1.37
C GLY A 221 3.46 -26.51 0.93
N GLN A 222 3.91 -27.48 1.72
CA GLN A 222 3.99 -28.89 1.27
C GLN A 222 2.64 -29.54 0.98
N GLY A 223 1.53 -28.96 1.49
CA GLY A 223 0.17 -29.43 1.21
C GLY A 223 -0.40 -28.92 -0.11
N SER A 224 0.20 -27.90 -0.71
CA SER A 224 -0.24 -27.34 -1.99
C SER A 224 0.31 -28.13 -3.18
N ILE A 225 -0.43 -28.12 -4.29
CA ILE A 225 0.07 -28.57 -5.60
C ILE A 225 0.94 -27.50 -6.28
N ARG A 226 1.03 -26.29 -5.71
CA ARG A 226 1.83 -25.17 -6.18
C ARG A 226 3.20 -25.17 -5.51
N GLY A 227 4.21 -24.63 -6.20
CA GLY A 227 5.54 -24.53 -5.63
C GLY A 227 5.63 -23.49 -4.51
N SER A 228 6.63 -23.66 -3.64
CA SER A 228 7.03 -22.68 -2.62
C SER A 228 8.27 -21.90 -3.07
N TYR A 229 8.31 -20.61 -2.79
CA TYR A 229 9.40 -19.75 -3.26
C TYR A 229 9.87 -18.76 -2.19
N LEU A 230 11.17 -18.44 -2.23
CA LEU A 230 11.68 -17.21 -1.65
C LEU A 230 12.15 -16.32 -2.79
N VAL A 231 11.69 -15.07 -2.81
CA VAL A 231 12.09 -14.12 -3.87
C VAL A 231 12.79 -12.94 -3.24
N THR A 232 13.99 -12.59 -3.78
CA THR A 232 14.73 -11.39 -3.37
C THR A 232 14.71 -10.35 -4.47
N MET A 233 14.57 -9.09 -4.10
CA MET A 233 14.53 -7.92 -4.95
C MET A 233 15.58 -6.92 -4.44
N GLU A 234 16.69 -6.74 -5.15
CA GLU A 234 17.77 -5.84 -4.74
C GLU A 234 17.72 -4.54 -5.55
N TRP A 235 17.79 -3.40 -4.85
CA TRP A 235 17.91 -2.07 -5.42
C TRP A 235 19.20 -1.41 -4.92
N ASN A 236 20.14 -1.11 -5.84
CA ASN A 236 21.40 -0.44 -5.52
C ASN A 236 21.40 0.99 -6.06
N GLY A 237 20.58 1.85 -5.46
CA GLY A 237 20.40 3.23 -5.92
C GLY A 237 21.38 4.24 -5.31
N ALA A 238 22.02 3.91 -4.18
CA ALA A 238 23.07 4.72 -3.59
C ALA A 238 24.40 4.58 -4.34
N LYS A 239 24.55 3.52 -5.16
CA LYS A 239 25.76 3.21 -5.94
C LYS A 239 27.04 3.17 -5.09
N ASN A 240 26.94 2.68 -3.87
CA ASN A 240 28.02 2.51 -2.91
C ASN A 240 27.85 1.19 -2.16
N ASN A 241 28.85 0.83 -1.34
CA ASN A 241 28.86 -0.41 -0.55
C ASN A 241 28.14 -0.28 0.81
N SER A 242 27.26 0.71 1.01
CA SER A 242 26.51 0.82 2.25
C SER A 242 25.55 -0.37 2.43
N LYS A 243 25.42 -0.82 3.68
CA LYS A 243 24.48 -1.90 4.02
C LYS A 243 23.07 -1.55 3.58
N PRO A 244 22.33 -2.47 2.95
CA PRO A 244 20.98 -2.21 2.48
C PRO A 244 19.99 -2.06 3.64
N LEU A 245 18.88 -1.39 3.38
CA LEU A 245 17.68 -1.43 4.18
C LEU A 245 16.87 -2.67 3.74
N ALA A 246 16.48 -3.53 4.69
CA ALA A 246 15.77 -4.74 4.34
C ALA A 246 14.27 -4.65 4.69
N PHE A 247 13.45 -5.14 3.77
CA PHE A 247 12.01 -5.27 3.94
C PHE A 247 11.61 -6.71 3.66
N VAL A 248 10.97 -7.36 4.63
CA VAL A 248 10.58 -8.77 4.53
C VAL A 248 9.06 -8.86 4.53
N GLY A 249 8.48 -9.72 3.71
CA GLY A 249 7.02 -9.80 3.57
C GLY A 249 6.49 -11.24 3.66
N LYS A 250 5.44 -11.44 4.47
CA LYS A 250 4.64 -12.65 4.48
C LYS A 250 3.87 -12.75 3.15
N GLY A 251 3.98 -13.88 2.46
CA GLY A 251 3.37 -14.13 1.16
C GLY A 251 2.60 -15.45 1.11
N VAL A 252 1.68 -15.66 2.04
CA VAL A 252 0.76 -16.82 2.00
C VAL A 252 -0.36 -16.47 1.03
N CYS A 253 -0.26 -16.99 -0.21
CA CYS A 253 -1.15 -16.62 -1.33
C CYS A 253 -2.60 -17.03 -1.11
N PHE A 254 -2.81 -18.14 -0.38
CA PHE A 254 -4.08 -18.54 0.17
C PHE A 254 -3.85 -19.35 1.44
N ASP A 255 -4.67 -19.11 2.46
CA ASP A 255 -4.54 -19.75 3.76
C ASP A 255 -5.84 -20.46 4.17
N THR A 256 -5.84 -21.78 4.10
CA THR A 256 -6.95 -22.59 4.64
C THR A 256 -6.82 -22.85 6.14
N GLY A 257 -5.67 -22.52 6.75
CA GLY A 257 -5.29 -22.97 8.08
C GLY A 257 -4.60 -24.33 8.09
N GLY A 258 -4.52 -25.04 6.97
CA GLY A 258 -4.04 -26.40 6.91
C GLY A 258 -4.95 -27.36 7.70
N TYR A 259 -4.39 -28.33 8.44
CA TYR A 259 -5.19 -29.22 9.30
C TYR A 259 -5.86 -28.51 10.48
N SER A 260 -5.35 -27.37 10.91
CA SER A 260 -6.05 -26.44 11.83
C SER A 260 -7.02 -25.56 11.05
N LEU A 261 -7.96 -26.20 10.35
CA LEU A 261 -8.81 -25.61 9.30
C LEU A 261 -9.63 -24.41 9.81
N LYS A 262 -9.57 -23.33 9.05
CA LYS A 262 -10.37 -22.13 9.33
C LYS A 262 -11.87 -22.38 9.10
N PRO A 263 -12.76 -21.79 9.92
CA PRO A 263 -14.18 -21.73 9.59
C PRO A 263 -14.43 -21.04 8.23
N ALA A 264 -15.36 -21.58 7.44
CA ALA A 264 -15.65 -21.09 6.08
C ALA A 264 -15.83 -19.57 5.98
N LYS A 265 -16.53 -18.96 6.95
CA LYS A 265 -16.78 -17.51 7.05
C LYS A 265 -15.50 -16.66 7.09
N PHE A 266 -14.37 -17.21 7.56
CA PHE A 266 -13.11 -16.48 7.67
C PHE A 266 -12.10 -16.91 6.61
N MET A 267 -12.42 -17.95 5.84
CA MET A 267 -11.53 -18.48 4.80
C MET A 267 -11.66 -17.73 3.48
N GLU A 268 -12.85 -17.22 3.14
CA GLU A 268 -13.12 -16.57 1.85
C GLU A 268 -12.22 -15.32 1.60
N ASP A 269 -11.85 -14.63 2.67
CA ASP A 269 -10.99 -13.44 2.60
C ASP A 269 -9.48 -13.77 2.61
N MET A 270 -9.08 -15.03 2.79
CA MET A 270 -7.67 -15.40 2.94
C MET A 270 -6.82 -15.27 1.66
N THR A 271 -7.36 -14.73 0.60
CA THR A 271 -6.61 -14.25 -0.56
C THR A 271 -5.71 -13.06 -0.22
N TYR A 272 -6.02 -12.29 0.84
CA TYR A 272 -5.22 -11.15 1.27
C TYR A 272 -4.04 -11.51 2.19
N ASP A 273 -3.87 -12.78 2.56
CA ASP A 273 -2.85 -13.21 3.55
C ASP A 273 -1.40 -13.11 3.02
N MET A 274 -1.25 -12.50 1.90
CA MET A 274 0.00 -12.12 1.26
C MET A 274 0.20 -10.59 1.17
N ALA A 275 -0.65 -9.77 1.84
CA ALA A 275 -0.60 -8.32 1.72
C ALA A 275 0.72 -7.72 2.26
N GLY A 276 1.34 -8.35 3.25
CA GLY A 276 2.68 -7.98 3.72
C GLY A 276 3.71 -8.04 2.58
N SER A 277 3.76 -9.14 1.85
CA SER A 277 4.65 -9.28 0.69
C SER A 277 4.27 -8.32 -0.45
N ALA A 278 2.98 -8.09 -0.70
CA ALA A 278 2.53 -7.16 -1.73
C ALA A 278 2.98 -5.72 -1.44
N THR A 279 2.95 -5.32 -0.17
CA THR A 279 3.47 -4.01 0.27
C THR A 279 4.97 -3.90 0.05
N VAL A 280 5.75 -4.94 0.39
CA VAL A 280 7.20 -4.98 0.13
C VAL A 280 7.48 -4.88 -1.37
N VAL A 281 6.77 -5.63 -2.20
CA VAL A 281 6.93 -5.61 -3.66
C VAL A 281 6.57 -4.25 -4.26
N GLY A 282 5.47 -3.64 -3.79
CA GLY A 282 5.06 -2.28 -4.16
C GLY A 282 6.10 -1.23 -3.77
N LEU A 283 6.68 -1.34 -2.58
CA LEU A 283 7.75 -0.47 -2.07
C LEU A 283 9.01 -0.59 -2.94
N MET A 284 9.45 -1.81 -3.27
CA MET A 284 10.63 -2.02 -4.11
C MET A 284 10.42 -1.48 -5.53
N LYS A 285 9.22 -1.66 -6.09
CA LYS A 285 8.83 -1.04 -7.37
C LYS A 285 8.86 0.50 -7.30
N ASN A 286 8.40 1.09 -6.20
CA ASN A 286 8.47 2.54 -5.96
C ASN A 286 9.92 3.04 -5.96
N PHE A 287 10.82 2.39 -5.21
CA PHE A 287 12.23 2.75 -5.17
C PHE A 287 12.86 2.74 -6.56
N ALA A 288 12.59 1.70 -7.34
CA ALA A 288 13.12 1.56 -8.69
C ALA A 288 12.58 2.65 -9.65
N ILE A 289 11.27 2.92 -9.66
CA ILE A 289 10.67 3.92 -10.55
C ILE A 289 11.18 5.33 -10.24
N ARG A 290 11.26 5.72 -8.96
CA ARG A 290 11.75 7.06 -8.57
C ARG A 290 13.27 7.16 -8.51
N LYS A 291 13.99 6.08 -8.82
CA LYS A 291 15.46 6.00 -8.75
C LYS A 291 15.98 6.47 -7.38
N ALA A 292 15.41 5.89 -6.31
CA ALA A 292 15.73 6.26 -4.94
C ALA A 292 17.22 6.09 -4.66
N LYS A 293 17.87 7.11 -4.08
CA LYS A 293 19.32 7.11 -3.76
C LYS A 293 19.62 6.34 -2.46
N ILE A 294 19.17 5.07 -2.40
CA ILE A 294 19.37 4.15 -1.27
C ILE A 294 19.71 2.77 -1.78
N ASN A 295 20.37 1.96 -0.96
CA ASN A 295 20.46 0.52 -1.16
C ASN A 295 19.36 -0.16 -0.36
N ALA A 296 18.56 -1.01 -0.99
CA ALA A 296 17.46 -1.70 -0.35
C ALA A 296 17.32 -3.13 -0.87
N VAL A 297 16.81 -4.02 -0.03
CA VAL A 297 16.44 -5.37 -0.42
C VAL A 297 15.04 -5.69 0.08
N GLY A 298 14.17 -6.18 -0.80
CA GLY A 298 12.90 -6.81 -0.47
C GLY A 298 13.06 -8.33 -0.52
N VAL A 299 12.55 -9.03 0.49
CA VAL A 299 12.55 -10.49 0.54
C VAL A 299 11.14 -10.96 0.87
N VAL A 300 10.59 -11.87 0.07
CA VAL A 300 9.25 -12.41 0.29
C VAL A 300 9.23 -13.92 0.20
N GLY A 301 8.63 -14.58 1.19
CA GLY A 301 8.35 -16.02 1.18
C GLY A 301 6.95 -16.24 0.60
N LEU A 302 6.84 -17.04 -0.46
CA LEU A 302 5.59 -17.28 -1.19
C LEU A 302 5.18 -18.74 -1.07
N VAL A 303 4.02 -18.99 -0.48
CA VAL A 303 3.46 -20.33 -0.24
C VAL A 303 1.94 -20.31 -0.35
N GLU A 304 1.34 -21.47 -0.41
CA GLU A 304 -0.10 -21.73 -0.11
C GLU A 304 -0.22 -22.71 1.05
N ASN A 305 -1.02 -22.38 2.05
CA ASN A 305 -1.33 -23.31 3.16
C ASN A 305 -2.61 -24.08 2.84
N MET A 306 -2.47 -25.32 2.39
CA MET A 306 -3.57 -26.12 1.88
C MET A 306 -3.69 -27.47 2.61
N VAL A 307 -4.91 -27.98 2.68
CA VAL A 307 -5.21 -29.33 3.20
C VAL A 307 -4.97 -30.40 2.12
N SER A 308 -4.15 -31.37 2.42
CA SER A 308 -3.94 -32.54 1.56
C SER A 308 -3.31 -33.69 2.35
N GLY A 309 -3.20 -34.87 1.76
CA GLY A 309 -2.50 -36.00 2.37
C GLY A 309 -1.02 -35.78 2.65
N ASN A 310 -0.41 -34.74 2.02
CA ASN A 310 0.99 -34.34 2.22
C ASN A 310 1.15 -33.09 3.10
N ALA A 311 0.05 -32.51 3.58
CA ALA A 311 0.13 -31.27 4.37
C ALA A 311 0.81 -31.49 5.72
N GLN A 312 1.42 -30.45 6.24
CA GLN A 312 1.98 -30.40 7.59
C GLN A 312 0.88 -30.64 8.62
N ARG A 313 1.21 -31.40 9.68
CA ARG A 313 0.25 -31.82 10.71
C ARG A 313 0.60 -31.20 12.05
N PRO A 314 -0.37 -30.97 12.92
CA PRO A 314 -0.08 -30.71 14.33
C PRO A 314 0.74 -31.86 14.92
N GLY A 315 1.83 -31.53 15.64
CA GLY A 315 2.82 -32.46 16.16
C GLY A 315 4.05 -32.66 15.26
N ASP A 316 4.05 -32.23 14.02
CA ASP A 316 5.24 -32.26 13.17
C ASP A 316 6.33 -31.32 13.72
N ILE A 317 7.60 -31.74 13.58
CA ILE A 317 8.76 -30.89 13.94
C ILE A 317 9.56 -30.58 12.69
N VAL A 318 9.85 -29.30 12.47
CA VAL A 318 10.63 -28.81 11.34
C VAL A 318 11.91 -28.13 11.79
N LYS A 319 12.98 -28.28 11.02
CA LYS A 319 14.24 -27.57 11.23
C LYS A 319 14.29 -26.34 10.35
N SER A 320 14.30 -25.13 10.95
CA SER A 320 14.37 -23.88 10.25
C SER A 320 15.76 -23.59 9.66
N TYR A 321 15.85 -22.59 8.80
CA TYR A 321 17.13 -22.11 8.22
C TYR A 321 18.12 -21.59 9.27
N SER A 322 17.66 -21.20 10.45
CA SER A 322 18.52 -20.84 11.57
C SER A 322 19.25 -22.04 12.17
N GLY A 323 18.74 -23.24 11.95
CA GLY A 323 19.19 -24.49 12.55
C GLY A 323 18.34 -24.93 13.73
N LYS A 324 17.48 -24.07 14.28
CA LYS A 324 16.57 -24.39 15.38
C LYS A 324 15.39 -25.22 14.89
N THR A 325 14.91 -26.11 15.75
CA THR A 325 13.74 -26.94 15.53
C THR A 325 12.47 -26.27 16.06
N ILE A 326 11.35 -26.42 15.34
CA ILE A 326 10.07 -25.82 15.68
C ILE A 326 9.02 -26.92 15.67
N GLU A 327 8.34 -27.14 16.80
CA GLU A 327 7.18 -28.02 16.92
C GLU A 327 5.94 -27.26 16.41
N ILE A 328 5.21 -27.86 15.50
CA ILE A 328 4.02 -27.31 14.90
C ILE A 328 2.80 -27.79 15.68
N LEU A 329 2.26 -26.97 16.55
CA LEU A 329 1.03 -27.30 17.27
C LEU A 329 -0.22 -26.85 16.54
N ASN A 330 -0.11 -25.78 15.73
CA ASN A 330 -1.21 -25.22 14.96
C ASN A 330 -0.74 -24.86 13.56
N THR A 331 -1.31 -25.49 12.55
CA THR A 331 -0.95 -25.25 11.16
C THR A 331 -1.51 -23.92 10.60
N ASP A 332 -2.43 -23.24 11.32
CA ASP A 332 -2.94 -21.89 11.02
C ASP A 332 -2.03 -20.79 11.62
N ALA A 333 -0.95 -21.16 12.28
CA ALA A 333 0.13 -20.26 12.71
C ALA A 333 1.36 -20.43 11.76
N GLU A 334 1.10 -20.35 10.47
CA GLU A 334 2.01 -20.64 9.36
C GLU A 334 2.88 -19.45 8.96
N GLY A 335 2.35 -18.23 9.04
CA GLY A 335 3.03 -17.01 8.59
C GLY A 335 4.34 -16.75 9.32
N ARG A 336 4.38 -17.07 10.62
CA ARG A 336 5.60 -16.96 11.43
C ARG A 336 6.68 -17.99 11.02
N LEU A 337 6.28 -19.12 10.45
CA LEU A 337 7.21 -20.12 9.92
C LEU A 337 7.87 -19.64 8.62
N VAL A 338 7.08 -19.07 7.75
CA VAL A 338 7.56 -18.44 6.51
C VAL A 338 8.54 -17.28 6.84
N LEU A 339 8.18 -16.44 7.80
CA LEU A 339 9.00 -15.31 8.23
C LEU A 339 10.29 -15.76 8.94
N ALA A 340 10.26 -16.82 9.75
CA ALA A 340 11.45 -17.32 10.45
C ALA A 340 12.60 -17.62 9.48
N ASP A 341 12.32 -18.33 8.40
CA ASP A 341 13.31 -18.64 7.37
C ASP A 341 13.70 -17.40 6.55
N ALA A 342 12.73 -16.58 6.16
CA ALA A 342 12.96 -15.39 5.34
C ALA A 342 13.79 -14.32 6.08
N LEU A 343 13.51 -14.06 7.36
CA LEU A 343 14.25 -13.12 8.20
C LEU A 343 15.70 -13.58 8.43
N THR A 344 15.88 -14.83 8.84
CA THR A 344 17.21 -15.42 9.06
C THR A 344 18.06 -15.40 7.77
N PHE A 345 17.44 -15.72 6.63
CA PHE A 345 18.12 -15.67 5.34
C PHE A 345 18.53 -14.22 4.99
N THR A 346 17.64 -13.27 5.22
CA THR A 346 17.89 -11.85 4.93
C THR A 346 19.05 -11.33 5.74
N GLU A 347 19.08 -11.65 7.04
CA GLU A 347 20.18 -11.28 7.94
C GLU A 347 21.52 -11.85 7.49
N LYS A 348 21.58 -13.19 7.30
CA LYS A 348 22.84 -13.88 6.95
C LYS A 348 23.37 -13.44 5.58
N LYS A 349 22.49 -13.29 4.59
CA LYS A 349 22.89 -13.02 3.21
C LYS A 349 23.20 -11.56 2.95
N PHE A 350 22.40 -10.63 3.43
CA PHE A 350 22.49 -9.22 3.09
C PHE A 350 23.10 -8.35 4.19
N LYS A 351 23.16 -8.83 5.42
CA LYS A 351 23.69 -8.12 6.58
C LYS A 351 23.19 -6.68 6.65
N PRO A 352 21.85 -6.47 6.62
CA PRO A 352 21.26 -5.16 6.45
C PRO A 352 21.55 -4.22 7.62
N LYS A 353 21.34 -2.91 7.41
CA LYS A 353 21.42 -1.91 8.47
C LYS A 353 20.31 -2.08 9.50
N PHE A 354 19.11 -2.41 9.03
CA PHE A 354 17.94 -2.81 9.81
C PHE A 354 17.00 -3.64 8.93
N MET A 355 16.06 -4.33 9.56
CA MET A 355 14.97 -5.03 8.86
C MET A 355 13.61 -4.53 9.36
N VAL A 356 12.66 -4.41 8.45
CA VAL A 356 11.23 -4.24 8.75
C VAL A 356 10.49 -5.36 8.05
N ASP A 357 9.72 -6.15 8.78
CA ASP A 357 8.84 -7.15 8.20
C ASP A 357 7.38 -6.72 8.26
N LEU A 358 6.61 -7.19 7.29
CA LEU A 358 5.20 -6.87 7.13
C LEU A 358 4.41 -8.16 6.93
N ALA A 359 3.38 -8.33 7.74
CA ALA A 359 2.58 -9.55 7.74
C ALA A 359 1.14 -9.30 8.20
N THR A 360 0.20 -9.95 7.56
CA THR A 360 -1.15 -10.19 8.04
C THR A 360 -1.11 -11.40 8.99
N LEU A 361 -0.56 -11.20 10.19
CA LEU A 361 -0.01 -12.30 10.98
C LEU A 361 -1.03 -12.99 11.89
N THR A 362 -1.80 -12.21 12.65
CA THR A 362 -2.77 -12.77 13.62
C THR A 362 -4.04 -11.92 13.72
N GLY A 363 -5.18 -12.57 13.99
CA GLY A 363 -6.43 -11.87 14.29
C GLY A 363 -6.41 -11.12 15.63
N ALA A 364 -5.49 -11.47 16.54
CA ALA A 364 -5.37 -10.81 17.85
C ALA A 364 -5.11 -9.31 17.74
N ILE A 365 -4.35 -8.87 16.73
CA ILE A 365 -4.07 -7.44 16.53
C ILE A 365 -5.33 -6.66 16.14
N ILE A 366 -6.26 -7.28 15.41
CA ILE A 366 -7.54 -6.66 15.04
C ILE A 366 -8.41 -6.47 16.30
N VAL A 367 -8.41 -7.46 17.21
CA VAL A 367 -9.11 -7.37 18.49
C VAL A 367 -8.52 -6.24 19.34
N SER A 368 -7.19 -6.04 19.30
CA SER A 368 -6.49 -5.03 20.10
C SER A 368 -6.64 -3.61 19.55
N LEU A 369 -6.55 -3.43 18.22
CA LEU A 369 -6.36 -2.11 17.58
C LEU A 369 -7.44 -1.77 16.54
N GLY A 370 -8.36 -2.68 16.26
CA GLY A 370 -9.37 -2.50 15.21
C GLY A 370 -8.74 -2.37 13.83
N SER A 371 -9.35 -1.52 13.01
CA SER A 371 -8.87 -1.18 11.66
C SER A 371 -8.09 0.15 11.60
N GLU A 372 -7.89 0.79 12.77
CA GLU A 372 -7.33 2.15 12.83
C GLU A 372 -5.80 2.18 12.94
N TYR A 373 -5.21 1.16 13.56
CA TYR A 373 -3.76 1.09 13.79
C TYR A 373 -3.20 -0.26 13.37
N ALA A 374 -2.01 -0.25 12.78
CA ALA A 374 -1.21 -1.47 12.65
C ALA A 374 -0.36 -1.69 13.91
N GLY A 375 -0.21 -2.93 14.37
CA GLY A 375 0.67 -3.27 15.48
C GLY A 375 2.13 -3.20 15.07
N LEU A 376 2.94 -2.51 15.86
CA LEU A 376 4.38 -2.39 15.69
C LEU A 376 5.11 -3.06 16.86
N PHE A 377 5.87 -4.11 16.59
CA PHE A 377 6.79 -4.73 17.53
C PHE A 377 8.23 -4.40 17.10
N SER A 378 9.10 -4.02 18.01
CA SER A 378 10.46 -3.63 17.65
C SER A 378 11.44 -3.81 18.82
N ASN A 379 12.62 -4.31 18.51
CA ASN A 379 13.79 -4.35 19.40
C ASN A 379 14.73 -3.15 19.19
N ASP A 380 14.34 -2.17 18.36
CA ASP A 380 15.08 -0.92 18.08
C ASP A 380 14.16 0.29 18.31
N ASP A 381 14.42 1.03 19.40
CA ASP A 381 13.61 2.19 19.80
C ASP A 381 13.68 3.33 18.78
N LYS A 382 14.85 3.52 18.16
CA LYS A 382 15.05 4.58 17.16
C LYS A 382 14.27 4.28 15.88
N LEU A 383 14.34 3.05 15.38
CA LEU A 383 13.58 2.62 14.21
C LEU A 383 12.08 2.67 14.48
N SER A 384 11.65 2.19 15.66
CA SER A 384 10.26 2.25 16.09
C SER A 384 9.72 3.68 16.07
N LYS A 385 10.44 4.63 16.67
CA LYS A 385 10.07 6.05 16.67
C LYS A 385 9.94 6.62 15.24
N GLN A 386 10.89 6.30 14.36
CA GLN A 386 10.86 6.76 12.97
C GLN A 386 9.65 6.21 12.20
N LEU A 387 9.26 4.95 12.45
CA LEU A 387 8.09 4.35 11.83
C LEU A 387 6.78 4.98 12.33
N LEU A 388 6.65 5.21 13.64
CA LEU A 388 5.50 5.92 14.23
C LEU A 388 5.34 7.32 13.63
N GLU A 389 6.42 8.12 13.60
CA GLU A 389 6.41 9.45 13.01
C GLU A 389 6.08 9.44 11.50
N ALA A 390 6.51 8.40 10.78
CA ALA A 390 6.20 8.24 9.37
C ALA A 390 4.72 7.90 9.17
N GLY A 391 4.17 7.00 9.99
CA GLY A 391 2.75 6.63 9.98
C GLY A 391 1.84 7.82 10.25
N ASP A 392 2.17 8.62 11.27
CA ASP A 392 1.41 9.84 11.61
C ASP A 392 1.39 10.87 10.47
N LYS A 393 2.50 11.01 9.73
CA LYS A 393 2.58 11.95 8.59
C LYS A 393 1.70 11.59 7.41
N VAL A 394 1.36 10.33 7.24
CA VAL A 394 0.56 9.82 6.11
C VAL A 394 -0.79 9.26 6.56
N GLU A 395 -1.14 9.42 7.85
CA GLU A 395 -2.36 8.89 8.49
C GLU A 395 -2.51 7.36 8.34
N GLU A 396 -1.40 6.64 8.21
CA GLU A 396 -1.32 5.18 8.33
C GLU A 396 -0.69 4.83 9.68
N LYS A 397 -1.48 4.93 10.73
CA LYS A 397 -1.04 4.94 12.11
C LYS A 397 -0.55 3.57 12.59
N LEU A 398 0.47 3.61 13.43
CA LEU A 398 1.04 2.45 14.07
C LEU A 398 0.89 2.59 15.60
N TRP A 399 0.76 1.45 16.29
CA TRP A 399 0.80 1.40 17.74
C TRP A 399 1.89 0.44 18.19
N ARG A 400 2.86 0.95 18.97
CA ARG A 400 3.95 0.10 19.47
C ARG A 400 3.47 -0.80 20.59
N MET A 401 3.57 -2.10 20.38
CA MET A 401 3.26 -3.16 21.33
C MET A 401 4.53 -3.59 22.09
N PRO A 402 4.41 -4.06 23.34
CA PRO A 402 5.57 -4.46 24.15
C PRO A 402 6.16 -5.78 23.68
N LEU A 403 7.48 -5.91 23.83
CA LEU A 403 8.21 -7.18 23.83
C LEU A 403 8.65 -7.49 25.27
N HIS A 404 8.48 -8.75 25.71
CA HIS A 404 8.87 -9.14 27.06
C HIS A 404 9.39 -10.58 27.10
N LYS A 405 10.45 -10.83 27.89
CA LYS A 405 11.07 -12.15 28.03
C LYS A 405 10.12 -13.26 28.46
N ASN A 406 9.06 -12.94 29.20
CA ASN A 406 8.06 -13.95 29.60
C ASN A 406 7.20 -14.40 28.41
N PHE A 407 7.09 -13.59 27.35
CA PHE A 407 6.41 -14.01 26.12
C PHE A 407 7.25 -15.07 25.37
N ASP A 408 8.59 -14.93 25.39
CA ASP A 408 9.49 -15.91 24.78
C ASP A 408 9.31 -17.30 25.40
N LYS A 409 9.13 -17.38 26.74
CA LYS A 409 8.89 -18.63 27.45
C LYS A 409 7.58 -19.34 27.08
N LEU A 410 6.59 -18.58 26.56
CA LEU A 410 5.31 -19.14 26.18
C LEU A 410 5.40 -20.02 24.92
N ILE A 411 6.47 -19.89 24.16
CA ILE A 411 6.74 -20.72 22.98
C ILE A 411 7.82 -21.79 23.22
N ASP A 412 8.22 -22.05 24.48
CA ASP A 412 9.08 -23.19 24.81
C ASP A 412 8.35 -24.52 24.47
N SER A 413 9.05 -25.43 23.81
CA SER A 413 8.52 -26.75 23.46
C SER A 413 9.14 -27.85 24.33
N LYS A 414 8.41 -28.92 24.55
CA LYS A 414 8.93 -30.14 25.19
C LYS A 414 9.75 -31.01 24.23
N ASN A 415 9.48 -30.93 22.94
CA ASN A 415 9.99 -31.81 21.92
C ASN A 415 10.96 -31.17 20.94
N ALA A 416 11.00 -29.84 20.91
CA ALA A 416 11.83 -29.05 20.00
C ALA A 416 12.44 -27.84 20.72
N ASP A 417 13.23 -27.01 20.01
CA ASP A 417 13.76 -25.77 20.58
C ASP A 417 12.66 -24.75 20.88
N MET A 418 11.54 -24.79 20.14
CA MET A 418 10.37 -23.95 20.35
C MET A 418 9.12 -24.54 19.68
N GLN A 419 7.95 -24.00 20.00
CA GLN A 419 6.68 -24.31 19.33
C GLN A 419 6.16 -23.07 18.57
N ASN A 420 5.30 -23.30 17.56
CA ASN A 420 4.83 -22.21 16.71
C ASN A 420 3.65 -21.41 17.28
N ILE A 421 3.04 -21.84 18.38
CA ILE A 421 1.92 -21.15 19.03
C ILE A 421 1.92 -21.40 20.52
N ASN A 422 1.32 -20.46 21.25
CA ASN A 422 0.96 -20.63 22.65
C ASN A 422 -0.57 -20.65 22.81
N TYR A 423 -1.09 -21.63 23.53
CA TYR A 423 -2.52 -21.72 23.86
C TYR A 423 -2.84 -21.19 25.26
N VAL A 424 -1.84 -20.82 26.06
CA VAL A 424 -1.99 -20.39 27.45
C VAL A 424 -1.44 -18.99 27.61
N GLY A 425 -2.19 -18.11 28.30
CA GLY A 425 -1.67 -16.81 28.72
C GLY A 425 -1.95 -15.61 27.83
N GLY A 426 -2.71 -15.76 26.75
CA GLY A 426 -3.33 -14.64 26.04
C GLY A 426 -2.43 -13.66 25.31
N ALA A 427 -1.15 -13.96 25.11
CA ALA A 427 -0.24 -13.15 24.29
C ALA A 427 -0.20 -13.72 22.85
N GLY A 428 -1.30 -13.53 22.11
CA GLY A 428 -1.48 -14.05 20.76
C GLY A 428 -0.93 -13.14 19.66
#